data_ff292c723b40f314695e63358525228e
#
_entry.id   ff292c723b40f314695e63358525228e
#
_cell.length_a   1.000
_cell.length_b   1.000
_cell.length_c   1.000
_cell.angle_alpha   90.00
_cell.angle_beta   90.00
_cell.angle_gamma   90.00
#
_symmetry.space_group_name_H-M   'P 1'
#
loop_
_entity.id
_entity.type
_entity.pdbx_description
1 polymer ?
#
loop_
_entity_poly.entity_id
_entity_poly.type
_entity_poly.pdbx_seq_one_letter_code
_entity_poly.pdbx_strand_id
1 'polypeptide(L)'
;MERLRALSRHAAGAPMPAECLKATRRLIDVVTPLGEKQAFRVPANKKELRDSPERTQWEAADRKALDCILRVPGNRLVPVTVPAAAGVPIQRCVTARKIKIDQATGGLDQHDPFKSRHSADGGFAKVQRARAGLPPSGVPATSTVVDDLTAKLFVGHAAAVDAHLTKGDVGNAYVKAKRQGPVGYMALPSTLPMTDEDGTELCIELCSPLWGEECAGYEWECTFNDTIKGLGWVPCPGVPAMFSFHGEHGEARMITIVDDFLISEVNGTTITDATIAKLKAAFNDEVKVDYSPTSFAGFKLERDRERRTLTLSMPQKIIEAAREHMPELLRGERPTVLSGKRLADAADSLKLADRDGKLSPQQVRTQSIIGHLKFVERVQPRLSLLLHRLSCVMSAPPPEAYEVARAAPCTAYNRRHDGITYGGLDAEAELQGRMSAHIAGLDSHAPTELVAAADATWNGDLDLYGMLLTCFGAAVMHSVKKIGLVVDSSHESEAIASAKAGDLVAYAREVLVALGAPPAGPTVILSDNKANVLVANNAKSASRSRHFLRRYHTLQRRMADGECRVVKITDDLMPADFLTKWVPKEKLKRSVDHASNARARAVHWGN
;
A
#
# COMPACT_ATOMS: atom_id res chain seq x y z
N MET A 1 -10.79 23.89 -28.03
CA MET A 1 -11.88 24.75 -27.55
C MET A 1 -13.23 24.06 -27.70
N GLU A 2 -13.62 23.50 -28.84
CA GLU A 2 -14.91 22.79 -28.98
C GLU A 2 -15.04 21.53 -28.10
N ARG A 3 -13.98 20.73 -27.92
CA ARG A 3 -13.96 19.59 -26.99
C ARG A 3 -14.10 19.98 -25.51
N LEU A 4 -13.61 21.15 -25.10
CA LEU A 4 -13.80 21.69 -23.74
C LEU A 4 -15.23 22.21 -23.53
N ARG A 5 -15.86 22.76 -24.58
CA ARG A 5 -17.29 23.14 -24.57
C ARG A 5 -18.22 21.93 -24.56
N ALA A 6 -17.81 20.81 -25.18
CA ALA A 6 -18.54 19.53 -25.07
C ALA A 6 -18.49 18.96 -23.66
N LEU A 7 -17.38 19.13 -22.91
CA LEU A 7 -17.25 18.73 -21.50
C LEU A 7 -18.16 19.55 -20.57
N SER A 8 -18.39 20.84 -20.87
CA SER A 8 -19.30 21.69 -20.08
C SER A 8 -20.77 21.44 -20.36
N ARG A 9 -21.12 20.81 -21.49
CA ARG A 9 -22.52 20.47 -21.85
C ARG A 9 -23.00 19.10 -21.38
N HIS A 10 -22.09 18.25 -20.83
CA HIS A 10 -22.45 16.95 -20.25
C HIS A 10 -22.77 17.02 -18.75
N ALA A 11 -23.37 18.10 -18.30
CA ALA A 11 -23.82 18.29 -16.92
C ALA A 11 -25.11 17.52 -16.56
N ALA A 12 -25.52 16.52 -17.31
CA ALA A 12 -26.66 15.67 -16.98
C ALA A 12 -26.40 14.22 -17.37
N GLY A 13 -25.87 13.45 -16.44
CA GLY A 13 -26.08 11.98 -16.33
C GLY A 13 -25.48 11.05 -17.39
N ALA A 14 -24.87 11.51 -18.46
CA ALA A 14 -24.27 10.63 -19.46
C ALA A 14 -22.81 10.26 -19.12
N PRO A 15 -22.38 8.99 -19.29
CA PRO A 15 -21.02 8.55 -18.98
C PRO A 15 -19.99 9.19 -19.91
N MET A 16 -18.94 9.77 -19.35
CA MET A 16 -17.81 10.31 -20.13
C MET A 16 -17.10 9.20 -20.91
N PRO A 17 -16.75 9.38 -22.19
CA PRO A 17 -15.95 8.43 -22.95
C PRO A 17 -14.57 8.18 -22.29
N ALA A 18 -14.03 6.96 -22.42
CA ALA A 18 -12.74 6.58 -21.83
C ALA A 18 -11.56 7.48 -22.28
N GLU A 19 -11.62 8.04 -23.50
CA GLU A 19 -10.66 9.03 -24.00
C GLU A 19 -10.74 10.36 -23.27
N CYS A 20 -11.95 10.77 -22.84
CA CYS A 20 -12.15 11.97 -22.03
C CYS A 20 -11.67 11.77 -20.60
N LEU A 21 -11.81 10.55 -20.02
CA LEU A 21 -11.25 10.21 -18.71
C LEU A 21 -9.72 10.27 -18.69
N LYS A 22 -9.04 9.78 -19.74
CA LYS A 22 -7.60 9.92 -19.89
C LYS A 22 -7.16 11.38 -20.05
N ALA A 23 -7.97 12.20 -20.70
CA ALA A 23 -7.71 13.64 -20.88
C ALA A 23 -7.92 14.43 -19.57
N THR A 24 -8.94 14.09 -18.77
CA THR A 24 -9.19 14.72 -17.46
C THR A 24 -8.14 14.37 -16.41
N ARG A 25 -7.58 13.16 -16.42
CA ARG A 25 -6.47 12.77 -15.53
C ARG A 25 -5.19 13.60 -15.72
N ARG A 26 -5.09 14.35 -16.82
CA ARG A 26 -3.95 15.22 -17.13
C ARG A 26 -4.22 16.69 -16.88
N LEU A 27 -5.43 17.05 -16.49
CA LEU A 27 -5.77 18.39 -16.02
C LEU A 27 -5.61 18.42 -14.52
N ILE A 28 -4.77 19.33 -14.05
CA ILE A 28 -4.47 19.51 -12.63
C ILE A 28 -4.92 20.92 -12.28
N ASP A 29 -5.89 21.03 -11.39
CA ASP A 29 -6.33 22.29 -10.83
C ASP A 29 -5.36 22.74 -9.74
N VAL A 30 -4.84 23.93 -9.87
CA VAL A 30 -3.91 24.56 -8.94
C VAL A 30 -4.56 25.86 -8.46
N VAL A 31 -4.45 26.13 -7.17
CA VAL A 31 -4.90 27.39 -6.60
C VAL A 31 -3.83 28.46 -6.81
N THR A 32 -4.19 29.55 -7.46
CA THR A 32 -3.28 30.70 -7.64
C THR A 32 -3.13 31.47 -6.31
N PRO A 33 -2.10 32.31 -6.15
CA PRO A 33 -1.96 33.19 -4.97
C PRO A 33 -3.15 34.12 -4.72
N LEU A 34 -3.97 34.36 -5.74
CA LEU A 34 -5.21 35.15 -5.65
C LEU A 34 -6.43 34.29 -5.27
N GLY A 35 -6.25 32.98 -5.00
CA GLY A 35 -7.33 32.06 -4.65
C GLY A 35 -8.14 31.53 -5.85
N GLU A 36 -7.76 31.87 -7.07
CA GLU A 36 -8.42 31.39 -8.30
C GLU A 36 -7.90 29.99 -8.66
N LYS A 37 -8.76 29.17 -9.30
CA LYS A 37 -8.36 27.86 -9.81
C LYS A 37 -7.86 27.99 -11.25
N GLN A 38 -6.61 27.61 -11.47
CA GLN A 38 -6.01 27.49 -12.78
C GLN A 38 -5.81 26.02 -13.14
N ALA A 39 -6.30 25.60 -14.29
CA ALA A 39 -6.13 24.24 -14.78
C ALA A 39 -4.87 24.11 -15.63
N PHE A 40 -3.94 23.27 -15.21
CA PHE A 40 -2.72 22.93 -15.96
C PHE A 40 -2.91 21.60 -16.67
N ARG A 41 -2.49 21.54 -17.95
CA ARG A 41 -2.47 20.29 -18.71
C ARG A 41 -1.06 19.72 -18.76
N VAL A 42 -0.91 18.50 -18.25
CA VAL A 42 0.35 17.76 -18.33
C VAL A 42 0.50 17.12 -19.72
N PRO A 43 1.50 17.52 -20.55
CA PRO A 43 1.68 16.99 -21.90
C PRO A 43 2.19 15.54 -21.87
N ALA A 44 1.57 14.67 -22.67
CA ALA A 44 1.89 13.26 -22.73
C ALA A 44 2.91 12.88 -23.82
N ASN A 45 3.00 13.70 -24.85
CA ASN A 45 3.82 13.44 -26.04
C ASN A 45 4.41 14.73 -26.61
N LYS A 46 5.30 14.60 -27.60
CA LYS A 46 5.99 15.74 -28.24
C LYS A 46 5.04 16.76 -28.86
N LYS A 47 3.91 16.31 -29.43
CA LYS A 47 2.92 17.22 -30.02
C LYS A 47 2.22 18.05 -28.96
N GLU A 48 1.73 17.40 -27.89
CA GLU A 48 1.08 18.09 -26.78
C GLU A 48 2.05 19.05 -26.04
N LEU A 49 3.34 18.67 -25.95
CA LEU A 49 4.37 19.52 -25.36
C LEU A 49 4.57 20.79 -26.21
N ARG A 50 4.71 20.65 -27.53
CA ARG A 50 4.90 21.78 -28.46
C ARG A 50 3.72 22.77 -28.38
N ASP A 51 2.50 22.23 -28.19
CA ASP A 51 1.25 22.98 -28.17
C ASP A 51 0.88 23.44 -26.72
N SER A 52 1.72 23.20 -25.71
CA SER A 52 1.51 23.60 -24.30
C SER A 52 1.87 25.07 -24.08
N PRO A 53 1.06 25.83 -23.34
CA PRO A 53 1.44 27.16 -22.87
C PRO A 53 2.71 27.18 -22.01
N GLU A 54 2.96 26.09 -21.25
CA GLU A 54 4.11 25.93 -20.36
C GLU A 54 5.26 25.16 -21.03
N ARG A 55 5.37 25.26 -22.36
CA ARG A 55 6.37 24.51 -23.14
C ARG A 55 7.79 24.70 -22.61
N THR A 56 8.21 25.94 -22.35
CA THR A 56 9.56 26.27 -21.91
C THR A 56 9.88 25.62 -20.55
N GLN A 57 8.93 25.62 -19.62
CA GLN A 57 9.07 25.01 -18.30
C GLN A 57 9.20 23.47 -18.43
N TRP A 58 8.42 22.86 -19.30
CA TRP A 58 8.49 21.42 -19.55
C TRP A 58 9.79 21.02 -20.26
N GLU A 59 10.26 21.80 -21.23
CA GLU A 59 11.54 21.55 -21.90
C GLU A 59 12.71 21.69 -20.92
N ALA A 60 12.66 22.64 -20.00
CA ALA A 60 13.63 22.77 -18.93
C ALA A 60 13.59 21.57 -17.97
N ALA A 61 12.40 21.10 -17.61
CA ALA A 61 12.22 19.92 -16.77
C ALA A 61 12.73 18.64 -17.45
N ASP A 62 12.49 18.47 -18.77
CA ASP A 62 13.01 17.34 -19.55
C ASP A 62 14.55 17.37 -19.60
N ARG A 63 15.16 18.53 -19.80
CA ARG A 63 16.63 18.70 -19.79
C ARG A 63 17.22 18.39 -18.44
N LYS A 64 16.64 18.91 -17.35
CA LYS A 64 17.04 18.62 -15.97
C LYS A 64 16.99 17.12 -15.66
N ALA A 65 15.96 16.42 -16.17
CA ALA A 65 15.83 14.98 -16.00
C ALA A 65 16.90 14.20 -16.79
N LEU A 66 17.27 14.64 -17.98
CA LEU A 66 18.37 14.06 -18.77
C LEU A 66 19.73 14.30 -18.11
N ASP A 67 19.99 15.52 -17.66
CA ASP A 67 21.21 15.89 -16.94
C ASP A 67 21.40 15.05 -15.66
N CYS A 68 20.32 14.74 -14.97
CA CYS A 68 20.36 13.87 -13.79
C CYS A 68 20.89 12.46 -14.12
N ILE A 69 20.56 11.93 -15.29
CA ILE A 69 21.07 10.63 -15.77
C ILE A 69 22.54 10.73 -16.20
N LEU A 70 22.90 11.77 -16.96
CA LEU A 70 24.24 11.95 -17.52
C LEU A 70 25.30 12.36 -16.48
N ARG A 71 24.89 12.96 -15.34
CA ARG A 71 25.81 13.27 -14.21
C ARG A 71 26.28 12.06 -13.44
N VAL A 72 25.63 10.92 -13.63
CA VAL A 72 26.04 9.69 -12.95
C VAL A 72 27.36 9.18 -13.57
N PRO A 73 28.39 8.88 -12.77
CA PRO A 73 29.66 8.39 -13.27
C PRO A 73 29.50 7.14 -14.14
N GLY A 74 30.08 7.19 -15.35
CA GLY A 74 30.03 6.10 -16.32
C GLY A 74 28.86 6.22 -17.33
N ASN A 75 27.76 6.88 -16.99
CA ASN A 75 26.71 7.15 -17.97
C ASN A 75 27.20 8.21 -18.98
N ARG A 76 27.00 7.97 -20.27
CA ARG A 76 27.48 8.89 -21.32
C ARG A 76 26.64 8.77 -22.58
N LEU A 77 26.77 9.78 -23.43
CA LEU A 77 26.22 9.74 -24.76
C LEU A 77 27.18 8.95 -25.69
N VAL A 78 26.62 8.05 -26.47
CA VAL A 78 27.35 7.27 -27.47
C VAL A 78 26.54 7.20 -28.77
N PRO A 79 27.20 7.08 -29.94
CA PRO A 79 26.51 6.81 -31.19
C PRO A 79 25.69 5.51 -31.14
N VAL A 80 24.53 5.49 -31.80
CA VAL A 80 23.67 4.29 -31.88
C VAL A 80 24.36 3.09 -32.55
N THR A 81 25.46 3.32 -33.25
CA THR A 81 26.32 2.29 -33.84
C THR A 81 27.05 1.45 -32.81
N VAL A 82 27.31 1.98 -31.59
CA VAL A 82 28.00 1.28 -30.50
C VAL A 82 27.19 0.08 -30.00
N PRO A 83 25.95 0.26 -29.54
CA PRO A 83 25.12 -0.88 -29.15
C PRO A 83 24.79 -1.82 -30.31
N ALA A 84 24.67 -1.29 -31.55
CA ALA A 84 24.43 -2.11 -32.73
C ALA A 84 25.62 -3.05 -33.02
N ALA A 85 26.85 -2.58 -32.91
CA ALA A 85 28.07 -3.39 -33.08
C ALA A 85 28.20 -4.47 -31.96
N ALA A 86 27.71 -4.15 -30.73
CA ALA A 86 27.71 -5.07 -29.63
C ALA A 86 26.50 -6.06 -29.65
N GLY A 87 25.57 -5.92 -30.60
CA GLY A 87 24.34 -6.71 -30.66
C GLY A 87 23.37 -6.48 -29.48
N VAL A 88 23.48 -5.34 -28.78
CA VAL A 88 22.65 -5.01 -27.62
C VAL A 88 21.52 -4.08 -28.07
N PRO A 89 20.25 -4.43 -27.80
CA PRO A 89 19.12 -3.57 -28.17
C PRO A 89 19.08 -2.27 -27.37
N ILE A 90 18.76 -1.18 -28.05
CA ILE A 90 18.52 0.12 -27.43
C ILE A 90 17.12 0.13 -26.84
N GLN A 91 17.02 0.39 -25.54
CA GLN A 91 15.75 0.52 -24.83
C GLN A 91 15.04 1.81 -25.24
N ARG A 92 13.72 1.78 -25.34
CA ARG A 92 12.92 2.97 -25.60
C ARG A 92 12.88 3.86 -24.36
N CYS A 93 13.01 5.18 -24.55
CA CYS A 93 12.80 6.14 -23.48
C CYS A 93 11.31 6.51 -23.35
N VAL A 94 10.81 6.44 -22.12
CA VAL A 94 9.47 6.90 -21.74
C VAL A 94 9.62 8.12 -20.84
N THR A 95 9.03 9.26 -21.24
CA THR A 95 9.04 10.48 -20.42
C THR A 95 7.72 10.61 -19.66
N ALA A 96 7.80 10.57 -18.34
CA ALA A 96 6.68 10.87 -17.44
C ALA A 96 6.81 12.30 -16.93
N ARG A 97 5.73 13.09 -17.03
CA ARG A 97 5.66 14.48 -16.56
C ARG A 97 4.62 14.61 -15.45
N LYS A 98 4.90 15.46 -14.48
CA LYS A 98 4.02 15.71 -13.32
C LYS A 98 4.14 17.16 -12.88
N ILE A 99 3.00 17.77 -12.52
CA ILE A 99 2.96 19.03 -11.77
C ILE A 99 2.99 18.70 -10.28
N LYS A 100 3.87 19.36 -9.55
CA LYS A 100 3.91 19.29 -8.09
C LYS A 100 3.07 20.42 -7.51
N ILE A 101 2.21 20.04 -6.58
CA ILE A 101 1.34 20.96 -5.85
C ILE A 101 1.82 20.99 -4.39
N ASP A 102 1.93 22.17 -3.86
CA ASP A 102 2.10 22.38 -2.43
C ASP A 102 0.81 21.94 -1.72
N GLN A 103 0.94 20.98 -0.83
CA GLN A 103 -0.22 20.36 -0.15
C GLN A 103 -0.87 21.30 0.88
N ALA A 104 -0.13 22.28 1.39
CA ALA A 104 -0.64 23.23 2.37
C ALA A 104 -1.48 24.33 1.71
N THR A 105 -1.03 24.84 0.56
CA THR A 105 -1.66 25.97 -0.13
C THR A 105 -2.55 25.54 -1.29
N GLY A 106 -2.36 24.33 -1.84
CA GLY A 106 -2.99 23.88 -3.08
C GLY A 106 -2.42 24.57 -4.32
N GLY A 107 -1.40 25.42 -4.16
CA GLY A 107 -0.68 26.12 -5.22
C GLY A 107 0.39 25.26 -5.87
N LEU A 108 1.10 25.83 -6.85
CA LEU A 108 2.29 25.21 -7.42
C LEU A 108 3.41 25.12 -6.37
N ASP A 109 4.16 24.02 -6.39
CA ASP A 109 5.41 23.91 -5.62
C ASP A 109 6.33 25.08 -5.98
N GLN A 110 6.83 25.80 -4.97
CA GLN A 110 7.58 27.04 -5.17
C GLN A 110 8.97 26.83 -5.80
N HIS A 111 9.53 25.63 -5.67
CA HIS A 111 10.91 25.35 -6.10
C HIS A 111 10.99 24.59 -7.42
N ASP A 112 10.11 23.64 -7.68
CA ASP A 112 10.22 22.72 -8.82
C ASP A 112 8.83 22.22 -9.26
N PRO A 113 7.95 23.13 -9.74
CA PRO A 113 6.55 22.78 -10.04
C PRO A 113 6.40 21.81 -11.21
N PHE A 114 7.30 21.89 -12.20
CA PHE A 114 7.29 21.05 -13.40
C PHE A 114 8.35 19.96 -13.27
N LYS A 115 7.94 18.71 -13.08
CA LYS A 115 8.85 17.58 -12.94
C LYS A 115 8.72 16.62 -14.11
N SER A 116 9.84 16.32 -14.76
CA SER A 116 9.98 15.24 -15.73
C SER A 116 10.82 14.10 -15.17
N ARG A 117 10.56 12.89 -15.64
CA ARG A 117 11.38 11.71 -15.39
C ARG A 117 11.51 10.92 -16.69
N HIS A 118 12.73 10.62 -17.09
CA HIS A 118 13.03 9.72 -18.19
C HIS A 118 13.26 8.33 -17.65
N SER A 119 12.58 7.34 -18.21
CA SER A 119 12.59 5.96 -17.76
C SER A 119 12.84 5.04 -18.96
N ALA A 120 13.52 3.94 -18.75
CA ALA A 120 13.60 2.87 -19.73
C ALA A 120 12.26 2.13 -19.83
N ASP A 121 11.89 1.68 -21.03
CA ASP A 121 10.73 0.79 -21.23
C ASP A 121 11.17 -0.67 -21.04
N GLY A 122 11.22 -1.12 -19.80
CA GLY A 122 11.68 -2.48 -19.43
C GLY A 122 10.82 -3.59 -20.04
N GLY A 123 9.53 -3.38 -20.20
CA GLY A 123 8.64 -4.33 -20.88
C GLY A 123 9.00 -4.52 -22.35
N PHE A 124 9.27 -3.42 -23.05
CA PHE A 124 9.76 -3.45 -24.42
C PHE A 124 11.16 -4.08 -24.50
N ALA A 125 12.07 -3.73 -23.61
CA ALA A 125 13.42 -4.29 -23.55
C ALA A 125 13.40 -5.81 -23.37
N LYS A 126 12.53 -6.36 -22.51
CA LYS A 126 12.34 -7.80 -22.32
C LYS A 126 11.92 -8.52 -23.62
N VAL A 127 10.96 -7.95 -24.34
CA VAL A 127 10.51 -8.46 -25.64
C VAL A 127 11.62 -8.41 -26.68
N GLN A 128 12.38 -7.33 -26.74
CA GLN A 128 13.49 -7.16 -27.66
C GLN A 128 14.63 -8.15 -27.39
N ARG A 129 15.02 -8.34 -26.13
CA ARG A 129 16.02 -9.34 -25.73
C ARG A 129 15.60 -10.76 -26.14
N ALA A 130 14.34 -11.11 -25.88
CA ALA A 130 13.81 -12.43 -26.27
C ALA A 130 13.83 -12.61 -27.79
N ARG A 131 13.48 -11.59 -28.58
CA ARG A 131 13.55 -11.62 -30.06
C ARG A 131 14.98 -11.72 -30.59
N ALA A 132 15.93 -11.11 -29.89
CA ALA A 132 17.36 -11.17 -30.25
C ALA A 132 18.04 -12.48 -29.79
N GLY A 133 17.32 -13.40 -29.15
CA GLY A 133 17.88 -14.65 -28.59
C GLY A 133 18.83 -14.43 -27.42
N LEU A 134 18.82 -13.22 -26.81
CA LEU A 134 19.66 -12.91 -25.68
C LEU A 134 19.10 -13.49 -24.39
N PRO A 135 19.96 -14.02 -23.48
CA PRO A 135 19.52 -14.57 -22.20
C PRO A 135 18.88 -13.45 -21.35
N PRO A 136 18.03 -13.80 -20.34
CA PRO A 136 17.61 -12.89 -19.29
C PRO A 136 18.83 -12.18 -18.67
N SER A 137 18.60 -11.03 -18.03
CA SER A 137 19.69 -10.22 -17.43
C SER A 137 20.53 -10.98 -16.39
N GLY A 138 20.02 -12.09 -15.85
CA GLY A 138 20.64 -12.84 -14.75
C GLY A 138 20.52 -12.15 -13.39
N VAL A 139 19.98 -10.93 -13.36
CA VAL A 139 19.73 -10.15 -12.14
C VAL A 139 18.26 -10.30 -11.75
N PRO A 140 17.93 -10.52 -10.46
CA PRO A 140 16.55 -10.60 -10.00
C PRO A 140 15.73 -9.35 -10.37
N ALA A 141 14.47 -9.56 -10.73
CA ALA A 141 13.56 -8.48 -11.11
C ALA A 141 12.76 -7.93 -9.91
N THR A 142 12.80 -8.60 -8.77
CA THR A 142 12.01 -8.24 -7.59
C THR A 142 12.89 -7.64 -6.52
N SER A 143 12.43 -6.51 -5.96
CA SER A 143 12.98 -5.92 -4.74
C SER A 143 12.06 -6.18 -3.57
N THR A 144 12.64 -6.18 -2.38
CA THR A 144 11.91 -6.35 -1.12
C THR A 144 11.43 -4.99 -0.61
N VAL A 145 10.19 -4.93 -0.21
CA VAL A 145 9.62 -3.75 0.46
C VAL A 145 8.92 -4.20 1.74
N VAL A 146 8.84 -3.33 2.73
CA VAL A 146 8.10 -3.64 3.94
C VAL A 146 6.62 -3.89 3.61
N ASP A 147 6.06 -4.95 4.16
CA ASP A 147 4.64 -5.26 4.03
C ASP A 147 3.78 -4.42 4.99
N ASP A 148 2.46 -4.45 4.77
CA ASP A 148 1.51 -3.62 5.52
C ASP A 148 1.41 -4.00 7.00
N LEU A 149 1.51 -5.28 7.33
CA LEU A 149 1.50 -5.78 8.71
C LEU A 149 2.73 -5.29 9.47
N THR A 150 3.91 -5.47 8.89
CA THR A 150 5.18 -5.00 9.46
C THR A 150 5.19 -3.48 9.66
N ALA A 151 4.74 -2.70 8.66
CA ALA A 151 4.68 -1.25 8.76
C ALA A 151 3.73 -0.79 9.88
N LYS A 152 2.58 -1.44 10.05
CA LYS A 152 1.62 -1.12 11.11
C LYS A 152 2.11 -1.53 12.50
N LEU A 153 2.74 -2.69 12.63
CA LEU A 153 3.38 -3.10 13.88
C LEU A 153 4.52 -2.16 14.27
N PHE A 154 5.34 -1.74 13.29
CA PHE A 154 6.41 -0.78 13.51
C PHE A 154 5.88 0.56 14.04
N VAL A 155 4.85 1.11 13.41
CA VAL A 155 4.21 2.36 13.82
C VAL A 155 3.50 2.23 15.16
N GLY A 156 2.81 1.11 15.40
CA GLY A 156 2.16 0.82 16.67
C GLY A 156 3.15 0.69 17.82
N HIS A 157 4.26 0.00 17.60
CA HIS A 157 5.35 -0.09 18.55
C HIS A 157 5.93 1.29 18.89
N ALA A 158 6.21 2.10 17.86
CA ALA A 158 6.73 3.46 18.06
C ALA A 158 5.78 4.35 18.88
N ALA A 159 4.46 4.16 18.75
CA ALA A 159 3.48 4.84 19.60
C ALA A 159 3.55 4.36 21.05
N ALA A 160 3.59 3.03 21.26
CA ALA A 160 3.58 2.41 22.58
C ALA A 160 4.82 2.78 23.43
N VAL A 161 6.00 2.80 22.82
CA VAL A 161 7.27 3.13 23.51
C VAL A 161 7.65 4.60 23.40
N ASP A 162 6.79 5.44 22.84
CA ASP A 162 7.01 6.87 22.56
C ASP A 162 8.32 7.16 21.80
N ALA A 163 8.69 6.29 20.85
CA ALA A 163 9.88 6.46 20.05
C ALA A 163 9.82 7.70 19.14
N HIS A 164 10.95 8.31 18.85
CA HIS A 164 11.08 9.29 17.78
C HIS A 164 10.99 8.61 16.42
N LEU A 165 10.20 9.19 15.52
CA LEU A 165 10.11 8.74 14.13
C LEU A 165 10.81 9.75 13.23
N THR A 166 11.70 9.26 12.38
CA THR A 166 12.37 10.07 11.36
C THR A 166 12.24 9.39 10.01
N LYS A 167 11.69 10.11 9.04
CA LYS A 167 11.60 9.66 7.66
C LYS A 167 12.78 10.18 6.86
N GLY A 168 13.34 9.33 5.99
CA GLY A 168 14.29 9.72 4.97
C GLY A 168 13.83 9.28 3.58
N ASP A 169 14.26 10.04 2.57
CA ASP A 169 14.02 9.77 1.14
C ASP A 169 15.34 10.00 0.39
N VAL A 170 15.84 8.96 -0.29
CA VAL A 170 17.06 9.08 -1.10
C VAL A 170 16.69 9.52 -2.50
N GLY A 171 17.02 10.76 -2.83
CA GLY A 171 16.75 11.33 -4.15
C GLY A 171 17.44 10.55 -5.26
N ASN A 172 16.70 10.25 -6.35
CA ASN A 172 17.23 9.57 -7.54
C ASN A 172 17.88 8.21 -7.25
N ALA A 173 17.31 7.44 -6.35
CA ALA A 173 17.86 6.19 -5.82
C ALA A 173 18.42 5.23 -6.88
N TYR A 174 17.63 4.89 -7.91
CA TYR A 174 18.06 3.89 -8.90
C TYR A 174 19.34 4.26 -9.63
N VAL A 175 19.48 5.52 -10.06
CA VAL A 175 20.70 5.94 -10.77
C VAL A 175 21.95 6.03 -9.89
N LYS A 176 21.78 5.93 -8.57
CA LYS A 176 22.87 5.84 -7.60
C LYS A 176 23.25 4.40 -7.26
N ALA A 177 22.44 3.45 -7.69
CA ALA A 177 22.72 2.05 -7.45
C ALA A 177 23.88 1.55 -8.32
N LYS A 178 24.61 0.57 -7.76
CA LYS A 178 25.64 -0.14 -8.50
C LYS A 178 24.98 -1.17 -9.42
N ARG A 179 25.19 -1.03 -10.73
CA ARG A 179 24.73 -2.02 -11.71
C ARG A 179 25.43 -3.36 -11.49
N GLN A 180 24.64 -4.42 -11.42
CA GLN A 180 25.12 -5.81 -11.34
C GLN A 180 25.02 -6.53 -12.69
N GLY A 181 24.12 -6.08 -13.54
CA GLY A 181 23.92 -6.60 -14.87
C GLY A 181 24.84 -5.97 -15.94
N PRO A 182 24.71 -6.38 -17.21
CA PRO A 182 25.45 -5.79 -18.33
C PRO A 182 25.05 -4.31 -18.52
N VAL A 183 25.95 -3.55 -19.16
CA VAL A 183 25.68 -2.18 -19.57
C VAL A 183 24.41 -2.12 -20.42
N GLY A 184 23.54 -1.18 -20.12
CA GLY A 184 22.31 -0.93 -20.86
C GLY A 184 22.47 0.25 -21.85
N TYR A 185 21.58 0.32 -22.84
CA TYR A 185 21.49 1.46 -23.73
C TYR A 185 20.05 1.95 -23.82
N MET A 186 19.85 3.27 -23.76
CA MET A 186 18.53 3.88 -23.89
C MET A 186 18.53 4.99 -24.92
N ALA A 187 17.52 5.03 -25.77
CA ALA A 187 17.30 6.13 -26.69
C ALA A 187 17.12 7.46 -25.95
N LEU A 188 17.56 8.54 -26.54
CA LEU A 188 17.30 9.87 -26.01
C LEU A 188 15.79 10.17 -25.96
N PRO A 189 15.34 11.02 -25.03
CA PRO A 189 13.96 11.50 -25.04
C PRO A 189 13.62 12.11 -26.40
N SER A 190 12.45 11.79 -26.93
CA SER A 190 12.02 12.31 -28.25
C SER A 190 11.94 13.84 -28.33
N THR A 191 11.94 14.52 -27.18
CA THR A 191 11.96 15.98 -27.05
C THR A 191 13.37 16.58 -27.06
N LEU A 192 14.40 15.76 -26.86
CA LEU A 192 15.81 16.17 -26.77
C LEU A 192 16.69 15.29 -27.68
N PRO A 193 16.42 15.20 -28.98
CA PRO A 193 17.28 14.46 -29.91
C PRO A 193 18.65 15.13 -30.04
N MET A 194 19.70 14.32 -30.10
CA MET A 194 21.07 14.77 -30.27
C MET A 194 21.79 13.89 -31.32
N THR A 195 22.72 14.47 -32.03
CA THR A 195 23.62 13.79 -32.97
C THR A 195 25.06 14.12 -32.62
N ASP A 196 25.99 13.26 -33.06
CA ASP A 196 27.41 13.57 -33.01
C ASP A 196 27.81 14.54 -34.15
N GLU A 197 29.12 14.80 -34.30
CA GLU A 197 29.67 15.69 -35.32
C GLU A 197 29.43 15.17 -36.75
N ASP A 198 29.32 13.86 -36.92
CA ASP A 198 29.05 13.19 -38.20
C ASP A 198 27.55 13.07 -38.52
N GLY A 199 26.68 13.59 -37.66
CA GLY A 199 25.22 13.53 -37.81
C GLY A 199 24.60 12.20 -37.39
N THR A 200 25.35 11.28 -36.77
CA THR A 200 24.84 10.00 -36.25
C THR A 200 24.03 10.24 -34.98
N GLU A 201 22.85 9.62 -34.88
CA GLU A 201 22.03 9.70 -33.67
C GLU A 201 22.77 9.17 -32.44
N LEU A 202 22.60 9.87 -31.31
CA LEU A 202 23.14 9.45 -30.01
C LEU A 202 22.11 8.69 -29.18
N CYS A 203 22.59 7.78 -28.36
CA CYS A 203 21.85 7.13 -27.26
C CYS A 203 22.64 7.24 -25.96
N ILE A 204 22.01 6.88 -24.85
CA ILE A 204 22.64 6.90 -23.53
C ILE A 204 23.17 5.50 -23.24
N GLU A 205 24.47 5.39 -22.95
CA GLU A 205 25.06 4.21 -22.32
C GLU A 205 24.84 4.30 -20.81
N LEU A 206 24.21 3.26 -20.23
CA LEU A 206 23.78 3.21 -18.83
C LEU A 206 24.71 2.26 -18.05
N CYS A 207 25.63 2.81 -17.29
CA CYS A 207 26.48 2.08 -16.33
C CYS A 207 25.85 1.98 -14.94
N SER A 208 24.73 2.67 -14.70
CA SER A 208 23.89 2.55 -13.53
C SER A 208 22.47 2.08 -13.92
N PRO A 209 21.71 1.46 -13.01
CA PRO A 209 20.30 1.14 -13.27
C PRO A 209 19.47 2.41 -13.45
N LEU A 210 18.36 2.28 -14.18
CA LEU A 210 17.45 3.38 -14.45
C LEU A 210 16.01 2.98 -14.16
N TRP A 211 15.17 3.97 -13.85
CA TRP A 211 13.73 3.76 -13.70
C TRP A 211 13.14 3.06 -14.92
N GLY A 212 12.33 2.01 -14.65
CA GLY A 212 11.69 1.21 -15.68
C GLY A 212 12.49 -0.01 -16.12
N GLU A 213 13.77 -0.12 -15.80
CA GLU A 213 14.50 -1.39 -15.95
C GLU A 213 14.02 -2.42 -14.94
N GLU A 214 13.95 -3.68 -15.38
CA GLU A 214 13.37 -4.78 -14.59
C GLU A 214 14.13 -5.03 -13.27
N CYS A 215 15.45 -4.90 -13.28
CA CYS A 215 16.33 -5.18 -12.14
C CYS A 215 16.64 -3.95 -11.26
N ALA A 216 16.21 -2.74 -11.68
CA ALA A 216 16.63 -1.50 -11.00
C ALA A 216 16.26 -1.46 -9.50
N GLY A 217 15.08 -2.02 -9.15
CA GLY A 217 14.66 -2.10 -7.76
C GLY A 217 15.56 -3.00 -6.91
N TYR A 218 15.95 -4.16 -7.44
CA TYR A 218 16.84 -5.10 -6.77
C TYR A 218 18.26 -4.54 -6.62
N GLU A 219 18.81 -3.95 -7.69
CA GLU A 219 20.15 -3.35 -7.67
C GLU A 219 20.23 -2.19 -6.67
N TRP A 220 19.16 -1.39 -6.57
CA TRP A 220 19.04 -0.36 -5.53
C TRP A 220 18.99 -0.97 -4.13
N GLU A 221 18.14 -1.97 -3.91
CA GLU A 221 18.03 -2.67 -2.62
C GLU A 221 19.40 -3.19 -2.16
N CYS A 222 20.15 -3.85 -3.04
CA CYS A 222 21.49 -4.31 -2.74
C CYS A 222 22.42 -3.15 -2.33
N THR A 223 22.43 -2.06 -3.11
CA THR A 223 23.28 -0.90 -2.85
C THR A 223 22.94 -0.24 -1.51
N PHE A 224 21.64 -0.04 -1.23
CA PHE A 224 21.18 0.56 0.02
C PHE A 224 21.49 -0.35 1.21
N ASN A 225 21.19 -1.65 1.09
CA ASN A 225 21.44 -2.63 2.15
C ASN A 225 22.93 -2.75 2.49
N ASP A 226 23.81 -2.76 1.50
CA ASP A 226 25.25 -2.79 1.73
C ASP A 226 25.73 -1.51 2.44
N THR A 227 25.18 -0.36 2.03
CA THR A 227 25.47 0.93 2.67
C THR A 227 25.08 0.91 4.15
N ILE A 228 23.81 0.56 4.48
CA ILE A 228 23.36 0.60 5.88
C ILE A 228 24.02 -0.49 6.75
N LYS A 229 24.32 -1.68 6.20
CA LYS A 229 25.11 -2.69 6.90
C LYS A 229 26.51 -2.17 7.25
N GLY A 230 27.16 -1.46 6.35
CA GLY A 230 28.42 -0.77 6.62
C GLY A 230 28.34 0.30 7.71
N LEU A 231 27.12 0.78 8.04
CA LEU A 231 26.86 1.71 9.13
C LEU A 231 26.50 1.01 10.46
N GLY A 232 26.48 -0.31 10.50
CA GLY A 232 26.19 -1.11 11.69
C GLY A 232 24.72 -1.57 11.82
N TRP A 233 23.87 -1.31 10.82
CA TRP A 233 22.52 -1.84 10.79
C TRP A 233 22.51 -3.32 10.40
N VAL A 234 21.73 -4.12 11.09
CA VAL A 234 21.59 -5.56 10.87
C VAL A 234 20.20 -5.88 10.34
N PRO A 235 20.07 -6.61 9.22
CA PRO A 235 18.77 -7.09 8.76
C PRO A 235 18.09 -7.97 9.82
N CYS A 236 16.81 -7.75 10.05
CA CYS A 236 16.04 -8.59 10.97
C CYS A 236 15.72 -9.95 10.32
N PRO A 237 16.16 -11.08 10.89
CA PRO A 237 15.88 -12.40 10.34
C PRO A 237 14.35 -12.63 10.20
N GLY A 238 13.92 -13.19 9.09
CA GLY A 238 12.49 -13.49 8.83
C GLY A 238 11.59 -12.29 8.55
N VAL A 239 12.07 -11.04 8.72
CA VAL A 239 11.29 -9.82 8.52
C VAL A 239 11.89 -8.99 7.38
N PRO A 240 11.36 -9.11 6.15
CA PRO A 240 11.89 -8.41 4.99
C PRO A 240 11.85 -6.89 5.13
N ALA A 241 12.87 -6.20 4.60
CA ALA A 241 12.99 -4.74 4.59
C ALA A 241 12.92 -4.08 5.98
N MET A 242 13.29 -4.82 7.03
CA MET A 242 13.42 -4.33 8.39
C MET A 242 14.86 -4.56 8.91
N PHE A 243 15.37 -3.55 9.61
CA PHE A 243 16.73 -3.55 10.16
C PHE A 243 16.70 -3.09 11.61
N SER A 244 17.64 -3.61 12.40
CA SER A 244 17.90 -3.20 13.77
C SER A 244 19.31 -2.63 13.90
N PHE A 245 19.46 -1.69 14.82
CA PHE A 245 20.75 -1.16 15.25
C PHE A 245 20.83 -1.28 16.77
N HIS A 246 21.95 -1.80 17.26
CA HIS A 246 22.26 -1.91 18.68
C HIS A 246 23.64 -1.30 18.92
N GLY A 247 23.74 -0.33 19.80
CA GLY A 247 25.01 0.35 20.08
C GLY A 247 25.04 0.97 21.46
N GLU A 248 26.13 1.64 21.79
CA GLU A 248 26.34 2.28 23.11
C GLU A 248 25.27 3.33 23.44
N HIS A 249 24.67 3.95 22.42
CA HIS A 249 23.64 5.00 22.58
C HIS A 249 22.20 4.46 22.59
N GLY A 250 22.02 3.13 22.58
CA GLY A 250 20.71 2.50 22.62
C GLY A 250 20.39 1.67 21.39
N GLU A 251 19.11 1.57 21.08
CA GLU A 251 18.58 0.77 19.99
C GLU A 251 17.70 1.60 19.05
N ALA A 252 17.77 1.27 17.78
CA ALA A 252 16.90 1.82 16.75
C ALA A 252 16.41 0.73 15.80
N ARG A 253 15.29 0.98 15.15
CA ARG A 253 14.71 0.11 14.11
C ARG A 253 14.45 0.92 12.87
N MET A 254 14.63 0.29 11.71
CA MET A 254 14.39 0.92 10.41
C MET A 254 13.56 -0.01 9.54
N ILE A 255 12.58 0.55 8.82
CA ILE A 255 11.87 -0.12 7.74
C ILE A 255 12.06 0.65 6.44
N THR A 256 12.06 -0.07 5.30
CA THR A 256 12.36 0.52 3.98
C THR A 256 11.30 0.22 2.94
N ILE A 257 11.02 1.20 2.07
CA ILE A 257 10.17 1.08 0.89
C ILE A 257 10.88 1.76 -0.27
N VAL A 258 11.65 0.98 -1.03
CA VAL A 258 12.45 1.45 -2.17
C VAL A 258 13.46 2.52 -1.74
N ASP A 259 13.15 3.80 -1.99
CA ASP A 259 13.94 5.00 -1.68
C ASP A 259 13.53 5.68 -0.36
N ASP A 260 12.33 5.39 0.13
CA ASP A 260 11.83 5.85 1.44
C ASP A 260 12.27 4.91 2.58
N PHE A 261 12.67 5.46 3.70
CA PHE A 261 12.89 4.71 4.94
C PHE A 261 12.30 5.43 6.15
N LEU A 262 11.95 4.67 7.18
CA LEU A 262 11.45 5.20 8.45
C LEU A 262 12.26 4.59 9.59
N ILE A 263 12.87 5.46 10.40
CA ILE A 263 13.64 5.08 11.60
C ILE A 263 12.77 5.36 12.83
N SER A 264 12.78 4.41 13.77
CA SER A 264 12.20 4.53 15.11
C SER A 264 13.33 4.39 16.12
N GLU A 265 13.52 5.41 16.97
CA GLU A 265 14.53 5.46 18.02
C GLU A 265 13.91 5.90 19.34
N VAL A 266 14.18 5.18 20.41
CA VAL A 266 13.72 5.52 21.76
C VAL A 266 14.77 6.41 22.43
N ASN A 267 14.32 7.40 23.22
CA ASN A 267 15.18 8.29 24.01
C ASN A 267 16.06 9.25 23.21
N GLY A 268 15.66 9.63 22.01
CA GLY A 268 16.38 10.66 21.24
C GLY A 268 16.52 10.38 19.77
N THR A 269 17.52 10.97 19.12
CA THR A 269 17.80 10.84 17.68
C THR A 269 19.27 10.61 17.38
N THR A 270 20.09 10.24 18.37
CA THR A 270 21.55 10.13 18.23
C THR A 270 21.97 9.12 17.17
N ILE A 271 21.35 7.93 17.17
CA ILE A 271 21.63 6.88 16.17
C ILE A 271 21.11 7.34 14.81
N THR A 272 19.93 7.94 14.79
CA THR A 272 19.28 8.50 13.58
C THR A 272 20.17 9.57 12.96
N ASP A 273 20.63 10.56 13.73
CA ASP A 273 21.47 11.66 13.23
C ASP A 273 22.81 11.14 12.66
N ALA A 274 23.46 10.21 13.36
CA ALA A 274 24.67 9.58 12.87
C ALA A 274 24.45 8.78 11.57
N THR A 275 23.32 8.07 11.48
CA THR A 275 22.93 7.32 10.27
C THR A 275 22.66 8.27 9.11
N ILE A 276 21.88 9.34 9.33
CA ILE A 276 21.55 10.34 8.30
C ILE A 276 22.81 11.05 7.79
N ALA A 277 23.72 11.45 8.67
CA ALA A 277 24.97 12.09 8.27
C ALA A 277 25.80 11.20 7.33
N LYS A 278 25.90 9.92 7.65
CA LYS A 278 26.62 8.94 6.83
C LYS A 278 25.88 8.62 5.52
N LEU A 279 24.54 8.51 5.52
CA LEU A 279 23.76 8.33 4.30
C LEU A 279 23.89 9.54 3.36
N LYS A 280 23.89 10.76 3.89
CA LYS A 280 24.15 11.99 3.12
C LYS A 280 25.53 11.95 2.45
N ALA A 281 26.57 11.56 3.21
CA ALA A 281 27.91 11.39 2.66
C ALA A 281 27.97 10.31 1.55
N ALA A 282 27.28 9.18 1.74
CA ALA A 282 27.26 8.09 0.77
C ALA A 282 26.47 8.44 -0.52
N PHE A 283 25.42 9.26 -0.42
CA PHE A 283 24.51 9.58 -1.52
C PHE A 283 24.57 11.05 -1.96
N ASN A 284 25.75 11.69 -1.86
CA ASN A 284 26.02 13.05 -2.35
C ASN A 284 25.04 14.11 -1.81
N ASP A 285 24.72 14.05 -0.54
CA ASP A 285 23.79 14.95 0.17
C ASP A 285 22.33 14.97 -0.36
N GLU A 286 22.00 14.04 -1.26
CA GLU A 286 20.64 13.93 -1.80
C GLU A 286 19.72 13.05 -0.93
N VAL A 287 19.81 13.20 0.39
CA VAL A 287 18.92 12.55 1.37
C VAL A 287 18.06 13.61 2.02
N LYS A 288 16.76 13.57 1.75
CA LYS A 288 15.77 14.41 2.42
C LYS A 288 15.37 13.77 3.74
N VAL A 289 15.26 14.56 4.78
CA VAL A 289 14.97 14.07 6.13
C VAL A 289 13.82 14.85 6.72
N ASP A 290 12.89 14.15 7.37
CA ASP A 290 11.79 14.70 8.13
C ASP A 290 11.78 14.05 9.53
N TYR A 291 12.08 14.85 10.56
CA TYR A 291 12.13 14.39 11.96
C TYR A 291 10.77 14.33 12.66
N SER A 292 9.72 14.74 11.98
CA SER A 292 8.35 14.67 12.46
C SER A 292 7.41 14.29 11.31
N PRO A 293 7.58 13.11 10.72
CA PRO A 293 6.91 12.75 9.50
C PRO A 293 5.39 12.73 9.67
N THR A 294 4.73 13.44 8.78
CA THR A 294 3.27 13.45 8.67
C THR A 294 2.75 12.47 7.62
N SER A 295 3.65 11.78 6.92
CA SER A 295 3.27 10.77 5.92
C SER A 295 4.35 9.72 5.71
N PHE A 296 3.94 8.45 5.55
CA PHE A 296 4.80 7.33 5.16
C PHE A 296 3.97 6.23 4.49
N ALA A 297 4.52 5.53 3.51
CA ALA A 297 3.85 4.39 2.81
C ALA A 297 2.46 4.71 2.25
N GLY A 298 2.18 5.98 1.96
CA GLY A 298 0.86 6.46 1.50
C GLY A 298 -0.14 6.70 2.62
N PHE A 299 0.22 6.46 3.88
CA PHE A 299 -0.55 6.87 5.05
C PHE A 299 -0.24 8.32 5.44
N LYS A 300 -1.25 9.05 5.91
CA LYS A 300 -1.07 10.22 6.76
C LYS A 300 -0.78 9.73 8.18
N LEU A 301 0.22 10.30 8.82
CA LEU A 301 0.62 10.03 10.20
C LEU A 301 0.18 11.21 11.06
N GLU A 302 -0.62 10.96 12.09
CA GLU A 302 -1.03 11.96 13.07
C GLU A 302 -0.64 11.45 14.45
N ARG A 303 0.37 12.11 15.05
CA ARG A 303 0.92 11.72 16.34
C ARG A 303 0.48 12.67 17.44
N ASP A 304 0.02 12.09 18.56
CA ASP A 304 -0.20 12.76 19.82
C ASP A 304 0.73 12.12 20.87
N ARG A 305 1.77 12.87 21.29
CA ARG A 305 2.75 12.36 22.25
C ARG A 305 2.22 12.34 23.67
N GLU A 306 1.34 13.27 24.06
CA GLU A 306 0.76 13.31 25.41
C GLU A 306 -0.07 12.07 25.67
N ARG A 307 -0.83 11.64 24.65
CA ARG A 307 -1.66 10.42 24.70
C ARG A 307 -0.94 9.16 24.28
N ARG A 308 0.29 9.27 23.81
CA ARG A 308 1.06 8.18 23.18
C ARG A 308 0.25 7.48 22.08
N THR A 309 -0.42 8.25 21.22
CA THR A 309 -1.15 7.72 20.09
C THR A 309 -0.51 8.09 18.76
N LEU A 310 -0.69 7.23 17.77
CA LEU A 310 -0.36 7.48 16.39
C LEU A 310 -1.46 6.93 15.49
N THR A 311 -2.08 7.84 14.71
CA THR A 311 -3.18 7.50 13.80
C THR A 311 -2.69 7.43 12.36
N LEU A 312 -3.04 6.33 11.68
CA LEU A 312 -2.87 6.14 10.24
C LEU A 312 -4.19 6.43 9.53
N SER A 313 -4.20 7.36 8.58
CA SER A 313 -5.38 7.70 7.78
C SER A 313 -5.00 7.96 6.32
N MET A 314 -5.99 8.09 5.42
CA MET A 314 -5.77 8.36 3.99
C MET A 314 -6.77 9.37 3.42
N PRO A 315 -7.00 10.54 4.06
CA PRO A 315 -8.03 11.49 3.63
C PRO A 315 -7.82 11.98 2.21
N GLN A 316 -6.57 12.24 1.81
CA GLN A 316 -6.26 12.74 0.49
C GLN A 316 -6.58 11.72 -0.61
N LYS A 317 -6.26 10.45 -0.40
CA LYS A 317 -6.61 9.36 -1.33
C LYS A 317 -8.10 9.17 -1.48
N ILE A 318 -8.85 9.36 -0.40
CA ILE A 318 -10.31 9.30 -0.42
C ILE A 318 -10.89 10.49 -1.21
N ILE A 319 -10.33 11.70 -1.02
CA ILE A 319 -10.73 12.89 -1.77
C ILE A 319 -10.41 12.71 -3.27
N GLU A 320 -9.26 12.15 -3.62
CA GLU A 320 -8.89 11.82 -5.00
C GLU A 320 -9.89 10.83 -5.62
N ALA A 321 -10.24 9.75 -4.91
CA ALA A 321 -11.24 8.79 -5.35
C ALA A 321 -12.63 9.42 -5.52
N ALA A 322 -13.06 10.28 -4.58
CA ALA A 322 -14.31 11.01 -4.69
C ALA A 322 -14.31 11.97 -5.90
N ARG A 323 -13.20 12.69 -6.12
CA ARG A 323 -13.07 13.59 -7.28
C ARG A 323 -13.19 12.86 -8.61
N GLU A 324 -12.63 11.67 -8.73
CA GLU A 324 -12.67 10.89 -9.97
C GLU A 324 -14.02 10.20 -10.18
N HIS A 325 -14.61 9.66 -9.12
CA HIS A 325 -15.74 8.74 -9.25
C HIS A 325 -17.10 9.32 -8.84
N MET A 326 -17.10 10.26 -7.90
CA MET A 326 -18.30 10.87 -7.32
C MET A 326 -18.06 12.35 -6.97
N PRO A 327 -17.81 13.22 -7.98
CA PRO A 327 -17.48 14.63 -7.75
C PRO A 327 -18.59 15.42 -7.04
N GLU A 328 -19.83 14.91 -7.08
CA GLU A 328 -20.98 15.45 -6.35
C GLU A 328 -20.74 15.48 -4.82
N LEU A 329 -19.98 14.53 -4.27
CA LEU A 329 -19.62 14.53 -2.85
C LEU A 329 -18.78 15.75 -2.45
N LEU A 330 -17.89 16.20 -3.35
CA LEU A 330 -17.04 17.37 -3.11
C LEU A 330 -17.84 18.69 -3.16
N ARG A 331 -19.00 18.70 -3.81
CA ARG A 331 -19.93 19.84 -3.84
C ARG A 331 -20.90 19.84 -2.65
N GLY A 332 -20.76 18.88 -1.71
CA GLY A 332 -21.63 18.72 -0.56
C GLY A 332 -22.98 18.05 -0.88
N GLU A 333 -23.13 17.51 -2.08
CA GLU A 333 -24.34 16.79 -2.48
C GLU A 333 -24.38 15.41 -1.81
N ARG A 334 -25.59 14.87 -1.64
CA ARG A 334 -25.82 13.52 -1.11
C ARG A 334 -26.32 12.61 -2.23
N PRO A 335 -25.42 11.96 -2.96
CA PRO A 335 -25.80 11.06 -4.04
C PRO A 335 -26.59 9.86 -3.50
N THR A 336 -27.60 9.44 -4.23
CA THR A 336 -28.33 8.20 -3.94
C THR A 336 -27.45 7.02 -4.32
N VAL A 337 -27.15 6.18 -3.33
CA VAL A 337 -26.37 4.93 -3.49
C VAL A 337 -27.08 3.78 -2.75
N LEU A 338 -26.78 2.56 -3.17
CA LEU A 338 -27.26 1.37 -2.46
C LEU A 338 -26.71 1.35 -1.02
N SER A 339 -27.55 0.95 -0.07
CA SER A 339 -27.18 0.88 1.34
C SER A 339 -27.93 -0.22 2.09
N GLY A 340 -27.45 -0.62 3.26
CA GLY A 340 -28.07 -1.62 4.12
C GLY A 340 -28.32 -2.94 3.39
N LYS A 341 -29.51 -3.53 3.59
CA LYS A 341 -29.86 -4.82 3.00
C LYS A 341 -29.83 -4.81 1.46
N ARG A 342 -30.27 -3.72 0.82
CA ARG A 342 -30.24 -3.62 -0.66
C ARG A 342 -28.81 -3.69 -1.22
N LEU A 343 -27.85 -3.07 -0.54
CA LEU A 343 -26.43 -3.17 -0.91
C LEU A 343 -25.90 -4.59 -0.71
N ALA A 344 -26.24 -5.22 0.41
CA ALA A 344 -25.83 -6.59 0.72
C ALA A 344 -26.36 -7.58 -0.34
N ASP A 345 -27.66 -7.57 -0.58
CA ASP A 345 -28.31 -8.47 -1.55
C ASP A 345 -27.74 -8.27 -2.97
N ALA A 346 -27.53 -7.01 -3.39
CA ALA A 346 -26.94 -6.69 -4.68
C ALA A 346 -25.47 -7.14 -4.78
N ALA A 347 -24.66 -6.95 -3.72
CA ALA A 347 -23.28 -7.35 -3.71
C ALA A 347 -23.11 -8.89 -3.71
N ASP A 348 -23.98 -9.61 -3.01
CA ASP A 348 -23.97 -11.06 -2.94
C ASP A 348 -24.47 -11.73 -4.22
N SER A 349 -25.31 -11.05 -5.01
CA SER A 349 -25.81 -11.53 -6.31
C SER A 349 -24.83 -11.36 -7.48
N LEU A 350 -23.72 -10.61 -7.29
CA LEU A 350 -22.75 -10.35 -8.36
C LEU A 350 -22.10 -11.64 -8.87
N LYS A 351 -22.14 -11.85 -10.19
CA LYS A 351 -21.46 -12.92 -10.90
C LYS A 351 -20.61 -12.34 -12.01
N LEU A 352 -19.49 -12.99 -12.35
CA LEU A 352 -18.68 -12.57 -13.50
C LEU A 352 -19.54 -12.54 -14.77
N ALA A 353 -19.41 -11.45 -15.52
CA ALA A 353 -20.00 -11.39 -16.85
C ALA A 353 -19.18 -12.22 -17.86
N ASP A 354 -19.81 -12.65 -18.93
CA ASP A 354 -19.09 -13.23 -20.05
C ASP A 354 -18.20 -12.17 -20.69
N ARG A 355 -16.95 -12.55 -20.99
CA ARG A 355 -15.94 -11.65 -21.52
C ARG A 355 -15.81 -11.80 -23.03
N ASP A 356 -16.72 -11.20 -23.77
CA ASP A 356 -16.65 -11.09 -25.22
C ASP A 356 -16.05 -9.72 -25.62
N GLY A 357 -14.72 -9.67 -25.75
CA GLY A 357 -14.03 -8.49 -26.28
C GLY A 357 -13.52 -7.48 -25.26
N LYS A 358 -13.59 -6.17 -25.59
CA LYS A 358 -13.11 -5.07 -24.74
C LYS A 358 -14.14 -4.70 -23.67
N LEU A 359 -13.66 -4.39 -22.47
CA LEU A 359 -14.49 -3.90 -21.38
C LEU A 359 -15.22 -2.60 -21.76
N SER A 360 -16.48 -2.49 -21.38
CA SER A 360 -17.27 -1.27 -21.52
C SER A 360 -16.71 -0.14 -20.65
N PRO A 361 -17.00 1.13 -20.95
CA PRO A 361 -16.60 2.26 -20.11
C PRO A 361 -17.07 2.15 -18.66
N GLN A 362 -18.25 1.56 -18.43
CA GLN A 362 -18.80 1.34 -17.10
C GLN A 362 -18.04 0.26 -16.33
N GLN A 363 -17.64 -0.83 -17.00
CA GLN A 363 -16.80 -1.87 -16.42
C GLN A 363 -15.41 -1.32 -16.02
N VAL A 364 -14.79 -0.50 -16.88
CA VAL A 364 -13.52 0.17 -16.59
C VAL A 364 -13.64 1.11 -15.38
N ARG A 365 -14.76 1.85 -15.26
CA ARG A 365 -15.03 2.68 -14.08
C ARG A 365 -15.17 1.85 -12.82
N THR A 366 -15.88 0.73 -12.88
CA THR A 366 -16.01 -0.19 -11.76
C THR A 366 -14.64 -0.68 -11.30
N GLN A 367 -13.78 -1.10 -12.24
CA GLN A 367 -12.40 -1.51 -11.92
C GLN A 367 -11.59 -0.36 -11.30
N SER A 368 -11.76 0.86 -11.80
CA SER A 368 -11.05 2.04 -11.26
C SER A 368 -11.49 2.35 -9.82
N ILE A 369 -12.80 2.28 -9.52
CA ILE A 369 -13.32 2.44 -8.14
C ILE A 369 -12.69 1.39 -7.20
N ILE A 370 -12.73 0.12 -7.61
CA ILE A 370 -12.17 -0.97 -6.81
C ILE A 370 -10.68 -0.74 -6.57
N GLY A 371 -9.92 -0.42 -7.62
CA GLY A 371 -8.47 -0.20 -7.52
C GLY A 371 -8.09 0.94 -6.56
N HIS A 372 -8.79 2.09 -6.64
CA HIS A 372 -8.56 3.21 -5.72
C HIS A 372 -8.87 2.86 -4.27
N LEU A 373 -10.01 2.20 -4.04
CA LEU A 373 -10.48 1.96 -2.67
C LEU A 373 -9.85 0.74 -2.01
N LYS A 374 -9.30 -0.21 -2.77
CA LYS A 374 -8.45 -1.28 -2.21
C LYS A 374 -7.24 -0.74 -1.48
N PHE A 375 -6.71 0.40 -1.90
CA PHE A 375 -5.63 1.07 -1.18
C PHE A 375 -6.13 1.73 0.12
N VAL A 376 -7.32 2.36 0.08
CA VAL A 376 -7.96 3.00 1.25
C VAL A 376 -8.44 1.97 2.27
N GLU A 377 -8.83 0.77 1.85
CA GLU A 377 -9.25 -0.33 2.72
C GLU A 377 -8.24 -0.59 3.85
N ARG A 378 -6.95 -0.40 3.59
CA ARG A 378 -5.86 -0.57 4.57
C ARG A 378 -6.09 0.18 5.90
N VAL A 379 -6.83 1.29 5.88
CA VAL A 379 -7.16 2.13 7.05
C VAL A 379 -8.67 2.25 7.30
N GLN A 380 -9.49 1.68 6.44
CA GLN A 380 -10.95 1.65 6.60
C GLN A 380 -11.50 0.22 6.51
N PRO A 381 -11.37 -0.58 7.58
CA PRO A 381 -11.78 -2.00 7.61
C PRO A 381 -13.22 -2.23 7.20
N ARG A 382 -14.09 -1.26 7.43
CA ARG A 382 -15.52 -1.25 7.05
C ARG A 382 -15.77 -1.56 5.57
N LEU A 383 -14.81 -1.25 4.68
CA LEU A 383 -14.92 -1.45 3.24
C LEU A 383 -14.58 -2.88 2.81
N SER A 384 -13.98 -3.69 3.68
CA SER A 384 -13.32 -4.95 3.30
C SER A 384 -14.25 -5.94 2.63
N LEU A 385 -15.43 -6.22 3.22
CA LEU A 385 -16.37 -7.18 2.63
C LEU A 385 -16.89 -6.69 1.27
N LEU A 386 -17.34 -5.43 1.19
CA LEU A 386 -17.86 -4.85 -0.06
C LEU A 386 -16.80 -4.88 -1.17
N LEU A 387 -15.59 -4.44 -0.86
CA LEU A 387 -14.49 -4.43 -1.84
C LEU A 387 -14.03 -5.83 -2.22
N HIS A 388 -14.14 -6.79 -1.30
CA HIS A 388 -13.85 -8.19 -1.62
C HIS A 388 -14.89 -8.75 -2.61
N ARG A 389 -16.20 -8.56 -2.35
CA ARG A 389 -17.27 -8.98 -3.27
C ARG A 389 -17.08 -8.40 -4.68
N LEU A 390 -16.82 -7.10 -4.76
CA LEU A 390 -16.51 -6.42 -6.02
C LEU A 390 -15.25 -6.96 -6.70
N SER A 391 -14.20 -7.29 -5.92
CA SER A 391 -12.96 -7.84 -6.44
C SER A 391 -13.14 -9.22 -7.07
N CYS A 392 -14.08 -10.03 -6.57
CA CYS A 392 -14.39 -11.34 -7.15
C CYS A 392 -14.89 -11.25 -8.60
N VAL A 393 -15.50 -10.14 -8.99
CA VAL A 393 -15.99 -9.90 -10.35
C VAL A 393 -15.15 -8.89 -11.14
N MET A 394 -14.02 -8.45 -10.61
CA MET A 394 -13.21 -7.35 -11.16
C MET A 394 -12.70 -7.62 -12.59
N SER A 395 -12.43 -8.87 -12.97
CA SER A 395 -11.92 -9.20 -14.31
C SER A 395 -12.93 -8.95 -15.43
N ALA A 396 -14.24 -9.14 -15.13
CA ALA A 396 -15.36 -8.87 -16.03
C ALA A 396 -16.58 -8.44 -15.21
N PRO A 397 -16.63 -7.18 -14.71
CA PRO A 397 -17.72 -6.72 -13.87
C PRO A 397 -19.06 -6.77 -14.63
N PRO A 398 -20.12 -7.33 -14.05
CA PRO A 398 -21.46 -7.24 -14.64
C PRO A 398 -21.97 -5.78 -14.57
N PRO A 399 -22.97 -5.40 -15.39
CA PRO A 399 -23.47 -4.01 -15.43
C PRO A 399 -23.90 -3.47 -14.07
N GLU A 400 -24.57 -4.26 -13.26
CA GLU A 400 -25.06 -3.91 -11.92
C GLU A 400 -23.92 -3.67 -10.91
N ALA A 401 -22.71 -4.21 -11.14
CA ALA A 401 -21.56 -4.01 -10.28
C ALA A 401 -21.16 -2.53 -10.13
N TYR A 402 -21.50 -1.69 -11.11
CA TYR A 402 -21.21 -0.25 -11.03
C TYR A 402 -22.03 0.43 -9.93
N GLU A 403 -23.33 0.14 -9.83
CA GLU A 403 -24.19 0.72 -8.79
C GLU A 403 -23.78 0.23 -7.38
N VAL A 404 -23.39 -1.04 -7.28
CA VAL A 404 -22.82 -1.59 -6.03
C VAL A 404 -21.51 -0.88 -5.68
N ALA A 405 -20.62 -0.67 -6.67
CA ALA A 405 -19.31 -0.06 -6.46
C ALA A 405 -19.42 1.41 -6.01
N ARG A 406 -20.43 2.17 -6.44
CA ARG A 406 -20.65 3.56 -6.02
C ARG A 406 -20.86 3.73 -4.51
N ALA A 407 -21.32 2.71 -3.81
CA ALA A 407 -21.47 2.74 -2.35
C ALA A 407 -20.13 2.87 -1.62
N ALA A 408 -19.04 2.36 -2.20
CA ALA A 408 -17.72 2.35 -1.56
C ALA A 408 -17.09 3.76 -1.44
N PRO A 409 -16.94 4.58 -2.51
CA PRO A 409 -16.41 5.95 -2.38
C PRO A 409 -17.33 6.85 -1.54
N CYS A 410 -18.66 6.66 -1.57
CA CYS A 410 -19.58 7.39 -0.70
C CYS A 410 -19.33 7.08 0.78
N THR A 411 -19.20 5.80 1.11
CA THR A 411 -18.89 5.35 2.48
C THR A 411 -17.53 5.87 2.95
N ALA A 412 -16.51 5.77 2.10
CA ALA A 412 -15.16 6.23 2.40
C ALA A 412 -15.13 7.76 2.63
N TYR A 413 -15.77 8.53 1.76
CA TYR A 413 -15.77 9.99 1.83
C TYR A 413 -16.47 10.52 3.08
N ASN A 414 -17.62 9.95 3.44
CA ASN A 414 -18.34 10.30 4.66
C ASN A 414 -17.54 9.99 5.94
N ARG A 415 -16.49 9.19 5.82
CA ARG A 415 -15.60 8.75 6.89
C ARG A 415 -14.13 9.07 6.58
N ARG A 416 -13.87 10.05 5.73
CA ARG A 416 -12.52 10.35 5.22
C ARG A 416 -11.50 10.73 6.28
N HIS A 417 -11.96 11.14 7.44
CA HIS A 417 -11.12 11.42 8.60
C HIS A 417 -10.94 10.21 9.52
N ASP A 418 -11.65 9.10 9.27
CA ASP A 418 -11.47 7.88 10.04
C ASP A 418 -10.12 7.24 9.66
N GLY A 419 -9.47 6.63 10.65
CA GLY A 419 -8.19 5.95 10.52
C GLY A 419 -8.06 4.85 11.57
N ILE A 420 -6.88 4.26 11.63
CA ILE A 420 -6.49 3.28 12.65
C ILE A 420 -5.56 3.98 13.63
N THR A 421 -5.90 3.99 14.93
CA THR A 421 -5.13 4.67 15.98
C THR A 421 -4.46 3.65 16.89
N TYR A 422 -3.14 3.67 16.95
CA TYR A 422 -2.34 2.84 17.84
C TYR A 422 -2.01 3.59 19.12
N GLY A 423 -1.92 2.84 20.24
CA GLY A 423 -1.60 3.41 21.55
C GLY A 423 -2.82 3.99 22.28
N GLY A 424 -2.61 4.83 23.28
CA GLY A 424 -3.67 5.39 24.12
C GLY A 424 -3.96 4.52 25.32
N LEU A 425 -3.19 4.68 26.41
CA LEU A 425 -3.17 3.80 27.58
C LEU A 425 -4.54 3.58 28.23
N ASP A 426 -5.41 4.61 28.27
CA ASP A 426 -6.70 4.51 28.96
C ASP A 426 -7.77 3.74 28.14
N ALA A 427 -7.80 3.96 26.83
CA ALA A 427 -8.73 3.28 25.94
C ALA A 427 -8.43 1.78 25.82
N GLU A 428 -7.18 1.42 25.98
CA GLU A 428 -6.69 0.05 25.90
C GLU A 428 -7.02 -0.75 27.17
N ALA A 429 -6.86 -0.17 28.35
CA ALA A 429 -7.26 -0.78 29.60
C ALA A 429 -8.77 -1.07 29.65
N GLU A 430 -9.61 -0.19 29.10
CA GLU A 430 -11.06 -0.42 29.01
C GLU A 430 -11.42 -1.50 27.98
N LEU A 431 -10.74 -1.55 26.84
CA LEU A 431 -10.95 -2.58 25.82
C LEU A 431 -10.55 -3.96 26.34
N GLN A 432 -9.39 -4.05 27.00
CA GLN A 432 -8.92 -5.26 27.66
C GLN A 432 -9.85 -5.70 28.77
N GLY A 433 -10.31 -4.80 29.62
CA GLY A 433 -11.28 -5.12 30.68
C GLY A 433 -12.58 -5.72 30.13
N ARG A 434 -13.04 -5.28 28.96
CA ARG A 434 -14.23 -5.86 28.29
C ARG A 434 -13.96 -7.20 27.63
N MET A 435 -12.79 -7.39 27.06
CA MET A 435 -12.41 -8.66 26.42
C MET A 435 -12.03 -9.69 27.48
N SER A 436 -11.28 -9.30 28.51
CA SER A 436 -10.87 -10.18 29.58
C SER A 436 -12.05 -10.67 30.42
N ALA A 437 -13.07 -9.85 30.66
CA ALA A 437 -14.31 -10.28 31.33
C ALA A 437 -15.05 -11.43 30.60
N HIS A 438 -14.78 -11.63 29.31
CA HIS A 438 -15.44 -12.62 28.47
C HIS A 438 -14.50 -13.75 27.98
N ILE A 439 -13.18 -13.62 28.15
CA ILE A 439 -12.19 -14.59 27.71
C ILE A 439 -11.32 -15.00 28.91
N ALA A 440 -11.61 -16.15 29.48
CA ALA A 440 -10.84 -16.69 30.62
C ALA A 440 -9.34 -16.78 30.24
N GLY A 441 -8.47 -16.13 31.04
CA GLY A 441 -7.02 -16.11 30.83
C GLY A 441 -6.48 -14.96 29.99
N LEU A 442 -7.28 -13.92 29.69
CA LEU A 442 -6.82 -12.65 29.17
C LEU A 442 -6.44 -11.62 30.26
N ASP A 443 -6.58 -12.02 31.53
CA ASP A 443 -6.45 -11.14 32.71
C ASP A 443 -5.03 -10.58 32.96
N SER A 444 -4.02 -11.03 32.19
CA SER A 444 -2.62 -10.67 32.41
C SER A 444 -1.97 -9.91 31.24
N HIS A 445 -2.75 -9.36 30.31
CA HIS A 445 -2.20 -8.92 29.05
C HIS A 445 -1.93 -7.43 29.01
N ALA A 446 -0.67 -7.11 28.66
CA ALA A 446 -0.26 -5.74 28.40
C ALA A 446 -0.91 -5.18 27.13
N PRO A 447 -1.06 -3.86 27.03
CA PRO A 447 -1.56 -3.14 25.86
C PRO A 447 -0.92 -3.49 24.51
N THR A 448 0.22 -4.10 24.55
CA THR A 448 1.01 -4.52 23.38
C THR A 448 0.65 -5.90 22.85
N GLU A 449 -0.41 -6.55 23.40
CA GLU A 449 -0.65 -7.94 23.02
C GLU A 449 -1.26 -8.12 21.64
N LEU A 450 -0.68 -9.10 20.95
CA LEU A 450 -1.19 -9.57 19.67
C LEU A 450 -2.38 -10.51 19.90
N VAL A 451 -3.54 -10.15 19.35
CA VAL A 451 -4.76 -10.99 19.36
C VAL A 451 -5.25 -11.16 17.94
N ALA A 452 -5.61 -12.38 17.57
CA ALA A 452 -6.22 -12.70 16.29
C ALA A 452 -7.70 -13.09 16.48
N ALA A 453 -8.54 -12.76 15.50
CA ALA A 453 -9.89 -13.29 15.36
C ALA A 453 -10.05 -13.85 13.96
N ALA A 454 -10.61 -15.05 13.84
CA ALA A 454 -10.83 -15.72 12.57
C ALA A 454 -12.28 -16.21 12.49
N ASP A 455 -12.95 -15.86 11.39
CA ASP A 455 -14.32 -16.23 11.07
C ASP A 455 -14.40 -16.74 9.63
N ALA A 456 -15.36 -17.62 9.34
CA ALA A 456 -15.61 -18.12 8.01
C ALA A 456 -17.10 -18.19 7.67
N THR A 457 -17.40 -18.13 6.37
CA THR A 457 -18.73 -18.44 5.85
C THR A 457 -18.66 -19.69 4.99
N TRP A 458 -19.73 -20.45 5.04
CA TRP A 458 -19.98 -21.59 4.18
C TRP A 458 -21.38 -21.48 3.58
N ASN A 459 -21.47 -21.11 2.31
CA ASN A 459 -22.74 -20.93 1.59
C ASN A 459 -22.76 -21.61 0.22
N GLY A 460 -21.68 -22.28 -0.16
CA GLY A 460 -21.55 -23.06 -1.38
C GLY A 460 -21.21 -22.27 -2.63
N ASP A 461 -21.63 -21.01 -2.75
CA ASP A 461 -21.34 -20.16 -3.93
C ASP A 461 -20.03 -19.37 -3.75
N LEU A 462 -19.84 -18.78 -2.60
CA LEU A 462 -18.66 -17.98 -2.27
C LEU A 462 -18.30 -18.14 -0.79
N ASP A 463 -17.53 -19.17 -0.51
CA ASP A 463 -17.01 -19.43 0.82
C ASP A 463 -15.86 -18.46 1.11
N LEU A 464 -15.95 -17.76 2.22
CA LEU A 464 -14.99 -16.74 2.64
C LEU A 464 -14.39 -17.09 4.00
N TYR A 465 -13.16 -16.61 4.23
CA TYR A 465 -12.64 -16.45 5.57
C TYR A 465 -12.16 -15.01 5.77
N GLY A 466 -12.39 -14.53 6.99
CA GLY A 466 -11.98 -13.23 7.47
C GLY A 466 -11.01 -13.37 8.63
N MET A 467 -10.01 -12.52 8.67
CA MET A 467 -9.03 -12.47 9.76
C MET A 467 -8.83 -11.03 10.19
N LEU A 468 -8.80 -10.82 11.48
CA LEU A 468 -8.49 -9.56 12.12
C LEU A 468 -7.37 -9.80 13.14
N LEU A 469 -6.21 -9.18 12.95
CA LEU A 469 -5.14 -9.13 13.96
C LEU A 469 -5.11 -7.74 14.57
N THR A 470 -5.13 -7.67 15.89
CA THR A 470 -4.97 -6.44 16.66
C THR A 470 -3.70 -6.50 17.50
N CYS A 471 -3.01 -5.38 17.60
CA CYS A 471 -1.87 -5.16 18.48
C CYS A 471 -1.75 -3.66 18.75
N PHE A 472 -1.21 -3.25 19.87
CA PHE A 472 -1.12 -1.85 20.26
C PHE A 472 -2.48 -1.11 20.23
N GLY A 473 -3.56 -1.82 20.58
CA GLY A 473 -4.93 -1.30 20.68
C GLY A 473 -5.74 -1.30 19.38
N ALA A 474 -5.14 -1.59 18.22
CA ALA A 474 -5.81 -1.49 16.92
C ALA A 474 -5.44 -2.60 15.93
N ALA A 475 -6.15 -2.66 14.80
CA ALA A 475 -5.88 -3.63 13.75
C ALA A 475 -4.55 -3.36 13.07
N VAL A 476 -3.63 -4.31 13.17
CA VAL A 476 -2.39 -4.35 12.37
C VAL A 476 -2.62 -5.07 11.04
N MET A 477 -3.62 -5.94 10.98
CA MET A 477 -4.07 -6.61 9.75
C MET A 477 -5.56 -6.91 9.81
N HIS A 478 -6.24 -6.71 8.70
CA HIS A 478 -7.58 -7.25 8.44
C HIS A 478 -7.64 -7.73 6.99
N SER A 479 -8.28 -8.85 6.75
CA SER A 479 -8.29 -9.48 5.43
C SER A 479 -9.55 -10.30 5.22
N VAL A 480 -10.08 -10.24 4.02
CA VAL A 480 -11.13 -11.12 3.51
C VAL A 480 -10.57 -11.89 2.32
N LYS A 481 -10.71 -13.19 2.32
CA LYS A 481 -10.25 -14.06 1.24
C LYS A 481 -11.29 -15.09 0.87
N LYS A 482 -11.36 -15.42 -0.42
CA LYS A 482 -12.11 -16.58 -0.88
C LYS A 482 -11.40 -17.86 -0.48
N ILE A 483 -12.14 -18.86 -0.01
CA ILE A 483 -11.65 -20.22 0.17
C ILE A 483 -11.52 -20.82 -1.23
N GLY A 484 -10.27 -21.05 -1.68
CA GLY A 484 -9.96 -21.58 -3.02
C GLY A 484 -10.10 -23.08 -3.15
N LEU A 485 -10.82 -23.73 -2.26
CA LEU A 485 -11.00 -25.18 -2.15
C LEU A 485 -12.48 -25.47 -2.00
N VAL A 486 -12.92 -26.63 -2.44
CA VAL A 486 -14.24 -27.14 -2.12
C VAL A 486 -14.23 -27.55 -0.64
N VAL A 487 -15.18 -27.06 0.13
CA VAL A 487 -15.36 -27.36 1.54
C VAL A 487 -16.72 -27.99 1.77
N ASP A 488 -16.78 -29.03 2.60
CA ASP A 488 -17.99 -29.84 2.81
C ASP A 488 -18.81 -29.39 4.02
N SER A 489 -18.28 -28.44 4.81
CA SER A 489 -18.94 -27.97 6.03
C SER A 489 -18.45 -26.61 6.51
N SER A 490 -19.30 -25.92 7.29
CA SER A 490 -18.91 -24.71 8.02
C SER A 490 -17.72 -24.96 8.96
N HIS A 491 -17.64 -26.16 9.56
CA HIS A 491 -16.52 -26.53 10.43
C HIS A 491 -15.19 -26.57 9.68
N GLU A 492 -15.16 -27.06 8.44
CA GLU A 492 -13.95 -27.07 7.61
C GLU A 492 -13.55 -25.64 7.22
N SER A 493 -14.51 -24.78 6.86
CA SER A 493 -14.24 -23.35 6.56
C SER A 493 -13.60 -22.66 7.77
N GLU A 494 -14.12 -22.89 8.96
CA GLU A 494 -13.57 -22.35 10.21
C GLU A 494 -12.17 -22.88 10.55
N ALA A 495 -11.91 -24.16 10.24
CA ALA A 495 -10.59 -24.74 10.41
C ALA A 495 -9.56 -24.08 9.49
N ILE A 496 -9.96 -23.75 8.25
CA ILE A 496 -9.12 -23.02 7.29
C ILE A 496 -8.84 -21.61 7.81
N ALA A 497 -9.87 -20.90 8.29
CA ALA A 497 -9.72 -19.56 8.83
C ALA A 497 -8.74 -19.53 10.00
N SER A 498 -8.89 -20.43 10.96
CA SER A 498 -8.02 -20.54 12.14
C SER A 498 -6.58 -20.92 11.77
N ALA A 499 -6.38 -21.84 10.81
CA ALA A 499 -5.05 -22.19 10.33
C ALA A 499 -4.36 -21.01 9.64
N LYS A 500 -5.09 -20.24 8.82
CA LYS A 500 -4.57 -19.02 8.17
C LYS A 500 -4.28 -17.90 9.17
N ALA A 501 -5.09 -17.75 10.21
CA ALA A 501 -4.79 -16.84 11.31
C ALA A 501 -3.50 -17.25 12.04
N GLY A 502 -3.29 -18.57 12.27
CA GLY A 502 -2.05 -19.10 12.84
C GLY A 502 -0.80 -18.76 12.00
N ASP A 503 -0.89 -18.82 10.65
CA ASP A 503 0.21 -18.43 9.77
C ASP A 503 0.55 -16.93 9.93
N LEU A 504 -0.46 -16.05 9.99
CA LEU A 504 -0.27 -14.62 10.20
C LEU A 504 0.25 -14.30 11.60
N VAL A 505 -0.24 -15.00 12.62
CA VAL A 505 0.23 -14.86 14.01
C VAL A 505 1.71 -15.17 14.10
N ALA A 506 2.18 -16.27 13.50
CA ALA A 506 3.59 -16.63 13.51
C ALA A 506 4.46 -15.51 12.94
N TYR A 507 4.10 -14.98 11.76
CA TYR A 507 4.83 -13.89 11.16
C TYR A 507 4.78 -12.60 12.00
N ALA A 508 3.60 -12.22 12.52
CA ALA A 508 3.47 -11.06 13.39
C ALA A 508 4.34 -11.16 14.66
N ARG A 509 4.46 -12.37 15.23
CA ARG A 509 5.36 -12.64 16.36
C ARG A 509 6.83 -12.44 16.00
N GLU A 510 7.26 -12.87 14.82
CA GLU A 510 8.63 -12.61 14.31
C GLU A 510 8.90 -11.11 14.20
N VAL A 511 7.93 -10.34 13.66
CA VAL A 511 8.04 -8.87 13.58
C VAL A 511 8.13 -8.24 14.99
N LEU A 512 7.31 -8.69 15.94
CA LEU A 512 7.36 -8.19 17.32
C LEU A 512 8.69 -8.50 18.00
N VAL A 513 9.26 -9.69 17.78
CA VAL A 513 10.62 -10.05 18.27
C VAL A 513 11.66 -9.10 17.65
N ALA A 514 11.59 -8.84 16.36
CA ALA A 514 12.48 -7.92 15.65
C ALA A 514 12.36 -6.47 16.17
N LEU A 515 11.16 -6.06 16.62
CA LEU A 515 10.91 -4.77 17.25
C LEU A 515 11.44 -4.67 18.69
N GLY A 516 11.82 -5.80 19.31
CA GLY A 516 12.21 -5.85 20.72
C GLY A 516 11.01 -5.95 21.69
N ALA A 517 9.83 -6.31 21.18
CA ALA A 517 8.58 -6.48 21.93
C ALA A 517 8.05 -7.92 21.82
N PRO A 518 8.82 -8.95 22.22
CA PRO A 518 8.41 -10.34 22.06
C PRO A 518 7.13 -10.59 22.86
N PRO A 519 6.13 -11.31 22.29
CA PRO A 519 4.92 -11.68 23.01
C PRO A 519 5.25 -12.53 24.24
N ALA A 520 4.65 -12.19 25.38
CA ALA A 520 4.93 -12.84 26.66
C ALA A 520 4.41 -14.29 26.74
N GLY A 521 3.43 -14.66 25.90
CA GLY A 521 2.83 -15.99 25.88
C GLY A 521 2.25 -16.36 24.52
N PRO A 522 1.47 -17.45 24.44
CA PRO A 522 0.79 -17.87 23.23
C PRO A 522 -0.24 -16.84 22.78
N THR A 523 -0.17 -16.40 21.53
CA THR A 523 -1.15 -15.47 20.93
C THR A 523 -2.54 -16.10 20.87
N VAL A 524 -3.56 -15.38 21.33
CA VAL A 524 -4.95 -15.85 21.29
C VAL A 524 -5.49 -15.72 19.85
N ILE A 525 -6.10 -16.80 19.35
CA ILE A 525 -6.92 -16.82 18.14
C ILE A 525 -8.36 -17.06 18.56
N LEU A 526 -9.21 -16.06 18.39
CA LEU A 526 -10.62 -16.11 18.72
C LEU A 526 -11.41 -16.81 17.61
N SER A 527 -12.27 -17.76 17.97
CA SER A 527 -13.24 -18.40 17.07
C SER A 527 -14.58 -18.55 17.79
N ASP A 528 -15.68 -18.29 17.10
CA ASP A 528 -17.04 -18.47 17.61
C ASP A 528 -17.58 -19.89 17.37
N ASN A 529 -16.85 -20.73 16.65
CA ASN A 529 -17.21 -22.11 16.36
C ASN A 529 -16.69 -23.08 17.43
N LYS A 530 -17.59 -23.60 18.29
CA LYS A 530 -17.22 -24.51 19.36
C LYS A 530 -16.52 -25.80 18.85
N ALA A 531 -16.96 -26.34 17.74
CA ALA A 531 -16.38 -27.57 17.19
C ALA A 531 -14.94 -27.31 16.70
N ASN A 532 -14.70 -26.17 16.06
CA ASN A 532 -13.37 -25.72 15.65
C ASN A 532 -12.42 -25.62 16.85
N VAL A 533 -12.85 -24.95 17.93
CA VAL A 533 -12.05 -24.80 19.16
C VAL A 533 -11.72 -26.15 19.79
N LEU A 534 -12.69 -27.06 19.86
CA LEU A 534 -12.49 -28.41 20.45
C LEU A 534 -11.49 -29.24 19.65
N VAL A 535 -11.56 -29.23 18.31
CA VAL A 535 -10.66 -30.01 17.46
C VAL A 535 -9.26 -29.37 17.44
N ALA A 536 -9.17 -28.05 17.41
CA ALA A 536 -7.88 -27.37 17.50
C ALA A 536 -7.12 -27.74 18.79
N ASN A 537 -7.82 -27.75 19.94
CA ASN A 537 -7.22 -28.05 21.23
C ASN A 537 -7.12 -29.56 21.56
N ASN A 538 -7.84 -30.44 20.86
CA ASN A 538 -7.85 -31.87 21.16
C ASN A 538 -8.01 -32.73 19.89
N ALA A 539 -6.91 -33.26 19.40
CA ALA A 539 -6.87 -34.12 18.20
C ALA A 539 -7.74 -35.42 18.34
N LYS A 540 -8.01 -35.90 19.57
CA LYS A 540 -8.87 -37.08 19.81
C LYS A 540 -10.33 -36.84 19.46
N SER A 541 -10.80 -35.59 19.45
CA SER A 541 -12.16 -35.20 19.08
C SER A 541 -12.45 -35.25 17.58
N ALA A 542 -11.46 -35.60 16.76
CA ALA A 542 -11.45 -35.42 15.31
C ALA A 542 -12.01 -36.61 14.50
N SER A 543 -12.70 -37.57 15.12
CA SER A 543 -13.17 -38.78 14.40
C SER A 543 -14.07 -38.48 13.18
N ARG A 544 -14.89 -37.41 13.27
CA ARG A 544 -15.75 -36.92 12.17
C ARG A 544 -15.05 -35.95 11.21
N SER A 545 -13.84 -35.51 11.54
CA SER A 545 -13.11 -34.45 10.82
C SER A 545 -11.86 -34.98 10.12
N ARG A 546 -11.72 -36.30 9.95
CA ARG A 546 -10.49 -36.96 9.43
C ARG A 546 -10.04 -36.42 8.07
N HIS A 547 -10.98 -36.09 7.18
CA HIS A 547 -10.69 -35.62 5.83
C HIS A 547 -10.02 -34.24 5.79
N PHE A 548 -10.23 -33.39 6.82
CA PHE A 548 -9.59 -32.07 6.88
C PHE A 548 -8.63 -31.88 8.08
N LEU A 549 -8.28 -32.95 8.80
CA LEU A 549 -7.29 -32.88 9.91
C LEU A 549 -5.96 -32.24 9.50
N ARG A 550 -5.56 -32.40 8.26
CA ARG A 550 -4.36 -31.71 7.71
C ARG A 550 -4.38 -30.21 7.97
N ARG A 551 -5.57 -29.56 7.96
CA ARG A 551 -5.74 -28.13 8.22
C ARG A 551 -5.29 -27.78 9.64
N TYR A 552 -5.56 -28.68 10.59
CA TYR A 552 -5.20 -28.49 11.98
C TYR A 552 -3.74 -28.83 12.31
N HIS A 553 -3.07 -29.66 11.53
CA HIS A 553 -1.71 -30.10 11.90
C HIS A 553 -0.73 -28.96 12.08
N THR A 554 -0.70 -27.99 11.17
CA THR A 554 0.17 -26.82 11.28
C THR A 554 -0.23 -25.96 12.47
N LEU A 555 -1.53 -25.72 12.66
CA LEU A 555 -2.05 -24.95 13.78
C LEU A 555 -1.75 -25.63 15.13
N GLN A 556 -2.00 -26.94 15.25
CA GLN A 556 -1.72 -27.72 16.45
C GLN A 556 -0.22 -27.77 16.78
N ARG A 557 0.64 -27.83 15.76
CA ARG A 557 2.10 -27.73 15.95
C ARG A 557 2.46 -26.37 16.53
N ARG A 558 1.97 -25.28 15.96
CA ARG A 558 2.19 -23.93 16.49
C ARG A 558 1.67 -23.76 17.92
N MET A 559 0.55 -24.40 18.25
CA MET A 559 0.02 -24.42 19.60
C MET A 559 0.92 -25.22 20.55
N ALA A 560 1.44 -26.36 20.11
CA ALA A 560 2.39 -27.17 20.90
C ALA A 560 3.71 -26.44 21.12
N ASP A 561 4.16 -25.66 20.14
CA ASP A 561 5.35 -24.82 20.21
C ASP A 561 5.12 -23.52 21.04
N GLY A 562 3.88 -23.29 21.54
CA GLY A 562 3.54 -22.13 22.38
C GLY A 562 3.39 -20.83 21.60
N GLU A 563 3.25 -20.87 20.27
CA GLU A 563 3.08 -19.66 19.44
C GLU A 563 1.66 -19.10 19.54
N CYS A 564 0.63 -19.96 19.59
CA CYS A 564 -0.75 -19.53 19.67
C CYS A 564 -1.63 -20.50 20.47
N ARG A 565 -2.87 -20.06 20.74
CA ARG A 565 -3.94 -20.90 21.31
C ARG A 565 -5.29 -20.48 20.72
N VAL A 566 -6.17 -21.42 20.46
CA VAL A 566 -7.53 -21.15 19.96
C VAL A 566 -8.51 -21.08 21.10
N VAL A 567 -9.25 -19.98 21.19
CA VAL A 567 -10.16 -19.69 22.30
C VAL A 567 -11.57 -19.39 21.78
N LYS A 568 -12.59 -19.93 22.46
CA LYS A 568 -13.99 -19.68 22.15
C LYS A 568 -14.39 -18.26 22.55
N ILE A 569 -15.02 -17.55 21.62
CA ILE A 569 -15.74 -16.31 21.89
C ILE A 569 -17.23 -16.49 21.55
N THR A 570 -18.11 -15.69 22.14
CA THR A 570 -19.52 -15.67 21.75
C THR A 570 -19.70 -14.98 20.40
N ASP A 571 -20.67 -15.44 19.60
CA ASP A 571 -20.96 -14.85 18.28
C ASP A 571 -21.19 -13.34 18.33
N ASP A 572 -21.95 -12.85 19.33
CA ASP A 572 -22.21 -11.42 19.47
C ASP A 572 -20.94 -10.58 19.65
N LEU A 573 -19.89 -11.14 20.26
CA LEU A 573 -18.61 -10.46 20.50
C LEU A 573 -17.56 -10.73 19.44
N MET A 574 -17.82 -11.59 18.43
CA MET A 574 -16.86 -11.94 17.38
C MET A 574 -16.49 -10.72 16.53
N PRO A 575 -15.27 -10.18 16.67
CA PRO A 575 -14.91 -8.93 16.01
C PRO A 575 -14.62 -9.10 14.51
N ALA A 576 -14.43 -10.32 14.01
CA ALA A 576 -14.11 -10.61 12.61
C ALA A 576 -15.34 -10.83 11.71
N ASP A 577 -16.55 -10.99 12.27
CA ASP A 577 -17.77 -11.30 11.51
C ASP A 577 -18.03 -10.34 10.35
N PHE A 578 -17.79 -9.04 10.55
CA PHE A 578 -18.03 -8.03 9.51
C PHE A 578 -17.13 -8.19 8.28
N LEU A 579 -16.12 -9.02 8.35
CA LEU A 579 -15.23 -9.35 7.24
C LEU A 579 -15.83 -10.43 6.33
N THR A 580 -16.73 -11.24 6.85
CA THR A 580 -17.31 -12.40 6.15
C THR A 580 -18.82 -12.30 5.95
N LYS A 581 -19.52 -11.52 6.78
CA LYS A 581 -20.99 -11.43 6.86
C LYS A 581 -21.44 -9.96 6.87
N TRP A 582 -22.62 -9.69 6.30
CA TRP A 582 -23.31 -8.41 6.47
C TRP A 582 -23.97 -8.38 7.83
N VAL A 583 -23.28 -7.80 8.80
CA VAL A 583 -23.75 -7.76 10.19
C VAL A 583 -24.65 -6.55 10.46
N PRO A 584 -25.51 -6.59 11.51
CA PRO A 584 -26.30 -5.44 11.94
C PRO A 584 -25.44 -4.21 12.22
N LYS A 585 -26.04 -3.02 12.04
CA LYS A 585 -25.32 -1.72 12.16
C LYS A 585 -24.55 -1.57 13.47
N GLU A 586 -25.13 -1.99 14.59
CA GLU A 586 -24.51 -1.87 15.91
C GLU A 586 -23.31 -2.83 16.06
N LYS A 587 -23.43 -4.08 15.58
CA LYS A 587 -22.31 -5.03 15.55
C LYS A 587 -21.19 -4.53 14.62
N LEU A 588 -21.55 -4.02 13.43
CA LEU A 588 -20.57 -3.42 12.51
C LEU A 588 -19.84 -2.25 13.16
N LYS A 589 -20.57 -1.33 13.81
CA LYS A 589 -19.97 -0.20 14.52
C LYS A 589 -18.99 -0.67 15.58
N ARG A 590 -19.41 -1.57 16.46
CA ARG A 590 -18.59 -2.12 17.55
C ARG A 590 -17.31 -2.80 17.02
N SER A 591 -17.44 -3.65 15.98
CA SER A 591 -16.29 -4.35 15.39
C SER A 591 -15.32 -3.40 14.69
N VAL A 592 -15.83 -2.39 13.97
CA VAL A 592 -14.97 -1.38 13.32
C VAL A 592 -14.34 -0.45 14.36
N ASP A 593 -15.06 -0.05 15.40
CA ASP A 593 -14.51 0.75 16.50
C ASP A 593 -13.40 0.00 17.24
N HIS A 594 -13.55 -1.32 17.42
CA HIS A 594 -12.48 -2.19 17.93
C HIS A 594 -11.27 -2.23 16.98
N ALA A 595 -11.50 -2.51 15.71
CA ALA A 595 -10.42 -2.59 14.72
C ALA A 595 -9.67 -1.27 14.53
N SER A 596 -10.34 -0.13 14.68
CA SER A 596 -9.74 1.21 14.47
C SER A 596 -9.28 1.89 15.76
N ASN A 597 -9.54 1.33 16.93
CA ASN A 597 -9.36 1.96 18.23
C ASN A 597 -10.01 3.37 18.27
N ALA A 598 -11.27 3.44 17.84
CA ALA A 598 -11.98 4.70 17.66
C ALA A 598 -12.07 5.54 18.94
N ARG A 599 -11.99 4.93 20.12
CA ARG A 599 -12.06 5.60 21.44
C ARG A 599 -10.80 6.42 21.72
N ALA A 600 -9.63 5.88 21.45
CA ALA A 600 -8.38 6.64 21.60
C ALA A 600 -8.39 7.92 20.73
N ARG A 601 -9.17 7.91 19.64
CA ARG A 601 -9.35 9.03 18.72
C ARG A 601 -10.48 9.99 19.09
N ALA A 602 -11.58 9.49 19.70
CA ALA A 602 -12.81 10.24 19.92
C ALA A 602 -12.63 11.49 20.81
N VAL A 603 -11.56 11.55 21.59
CA VAL A 603 -11.25 12.72 22.44
C VAL A 603 -10.71 13.92 21.63
N HIS A 604 -10.32 13.74 20.36
CA HIS A 604 -9.87 14.84 19.49
C HIS A 604 -10.99 15.64 18.81
N TRP A 605 -12.23 15.14 18.78
CA TRP A 605 -13.33 15.70 17.99
C TRP A 605 -14.54 16.13 18.81
N GLY A 606 -14.33 16.34 20.12
CA GLY A 606 -15.31 16.98 20.96
C GLY A 606 -15.24 18.50 20.77
N ASN A 607 -15.91 18.98 19.73
CA ASN A 607 -16.68 20.23 19.58
C ASN A 607 -17.05 20.43 18.11
#